data_20584f7bc019f23fc97ee05133c6668e
#
_entry.id   20584f7bc019f23fc97ee05133c6668e
#
_cell.length_a   1.000
_cell.length_b   1.000
_cell.length_c   1.000
_cell.angle_alpha   90.00
_cell.angle_beta   90.00
_cell.angle_gamma   90.00
#
_symmetry.space_group_name_H-M   'P 1'
#
loop_
_entity.id
_entity.type
_entity.pdbx_description
1 polymer ?
#
loop_
_entity_poly.entity_id
_entity_poly.type
_entity_poly.pdbx_seq_one_letter_code
_entity_poly.pdbx_strand_id
1 'polypeptide(L)' 'MRLENFFTHYKKELISRQKQVEESILNGLAKDWSDYRYLTGKLAALKQEEQELTDLLRKTELEDD' A
#
# COMPACT_ATOMS: atom_id res chain seq x y z
N MET A 1 9.04 18.91 -10.01
CA MET A 1 8.16 18.18 -9.07
C MET A 1 8.85 18.08 -7.71
N ARG A 2 8.15 18.47 -6.67
CA ARG A 2 8.70 18.34 -5.33
C ARG A 2 8.65 16.88 -4.89
N LEU A 3 9.64 16.46 -4.14
CA LEU A 3 9.72 15.10 -3.61
C LEU A 3 8.49 14.75 -2.77
N GLU A 4 7.99 15.72 -1.99
CA GLU A 4 6.78 15.54 -1.19
C GLU A 4 5.56 15.19 -2.04
N ASN A 5 5.41 15.83 -3.20
CA ASN A 5 4.31 15.52 -4.11
C ASN A 5 4.43 14.11 -4.68
N PHE A 6 5.65 13.69 -4.98
CA PHE A 6 5.89 12.33 -5.46
C PHE A 6 5.47 11.31 -4.40
N PHE A 7 5.89 11.50 -3.16
CA PHE A 7 5.54 10.59 -2.07
C PHE A 7 4.03 10.57 -1.83
N THR A 8 3.38 11.72 -1.89
CA THR A 8 1.93 11.81 -1.70
C THR A 8 1.19 11.04 -2.78
N HIS A 9 1.60 11.19 -4.03
CA HIS A 9 1.00 10.46 -5.15
C HIS A 9 1.21 8.96 -5.02
N TYR A 10 2.42 8.57 -4.68
CA TYR A 10 2.74 7.15 -4.56
C TYR A 10 1.96 6.51 -3.42
N LYS A 11 1.83 7.21 -2.30
CA LYS A 11 1.06 6.74 -1.16
C LYS A 11 -0.42 6.55 -1.53
N LYS A 12 -1.00 7.50 -2.25
CA LYS A 12 -2.39 7.38 -2.72
C LYS A 12 -2.56 6.17 -3.62
N GLU A 13 -1.59 5.91 -4.48
CA GLU A 13 -1.61 4.75 -5.35
C GLU A 13 -1.59 3.45 -4.55
N LEU A 14 -0.75 3.37 -3.52
CA LEU A 14 -0.70 2.19 -2.66
C LEU A 14 -2.01 1.97 -1.93
N ILE A 15 -2.63 3.03 -1.43
CA ILE A 15 -3.91 2.95 -0.74
C ILE A 15 -5.00 2.49 -1.71
N SER A 16 -4.99 3.00 -2.94
CA SER A 16 -5.95 2.59 -3.95
C SER A 16 -5.82 1.11 -4.26
N ARG A 17 -4.60 0.61 -4.39
CA ARG A 17 -4.34 -0.82 -4.62
C ARG A 17 -4.82 -1.67 -3.45
N GLN A 18 -4.63 -1.20 -2.22
CA GLN A 18 -5.13 -1.90 -1.04
C GLN A 18 -6.65 -2.04 -1.09
N LYS A 19 -7.35 -0.96 -1.45
CA LYS A 19 -8.81 -1.00 -1.57
C LYS A 19 -9.27 -1.99 -2.63
N GLN A 20 -8.58 -2.04 -3.76
CA GLN A 20 -8.92 -2.98 -4.82
C GLN A 20 -8.79 -4.42 -4.35
N VAL A 21 -7.72 -4.73 -3.60
CA VAL A 21 -7.53 -6.07 -3.06
C VAL A 21 -8.59 -6.38 -2.01
N GLU A 22 -8.88 -5.43 -1.12
CA GLU A 22 -9.92 -5.61 -0.10
C GLU A 22 -11.28 -5.88 -0.74
N GLU A 23 -11.62 -5.13 -1.79
CA GLU A 23 -12.87 -5.34 -2.51
C GLU A 23 -12.92 -6.70 -3.18
N SER A 24 -11.79 -7.16 -3.72
CA SER A 24 -11.70 -8.49 -4.31
C SER A 24 -12.02 -9.58 -3.30
N ILE A 25 -11.51 -9.44 -2.08
CA ILE A 25 -11.78 -10.39 -1.01
C ILE A 25 -13.26 -10.33 -0.61
N LEU A 26 -13.79 -9.12 -0.40
CA LEU A 26 -15.15 -8.92 0.05
C LEU A 26 -16.18 -9.37 -0.99
N ASN A 27 -15.86 -9.23 -2.27
CA ASN A 27 -16.76 -9.60 -3.35
C ASN A 27 -16.69 -11.09 -3.71
N GLY A 28 -15.93 -11.86 -2.93
CA GLY A 28 -15.87 -13.31 -3.11
C GLY A 28 -15.07 -13.75 -4.32
N LEU A 29 -14.14 -12.92 -4.81
CA LEU A 29 -13.27 -13.31 -5.91
C LEU A 29 -12.28 -14.38 -5.50
N ALA A 30 -12.03 -14.53 -4.19
CA ALA A 30 -11.23 -15.63 -3.69
C ALA A 30 -12.09 -16.91 -3.73
N LYS A 31 -11.76 -17.81 -4.65
CA LYS A 31 -12.54 -19.01 -4.89
C LYS A 31 -12.18 -20.16 -3.96
N ASP A 32 -10.97 -20.15 -3.45
CA ASP A 32 -10.49 -21.19 -2.54
C ASP A 32 -9.48 -20.60 -1.56
N TRP A 33 -8.93 -21.48 -0.71
CA TRP A 33 -7.99 -21.06 0.32
C TRP A 33 -6.72 -20.45 -0.27
N SER A 34 -6.25 -20.97 -1.41
CA SER A 34 -5.04 -20.46 -2.05
C SER A 34 -5.24 -19.04 -2.55
N ASP A 35 -6.39 -18.77 -3.19
CA ASP A 35 -6.73 -17.43 -3.64
C ASP A 35 -6.82 -16.46 -2.48
N TYR A 36 -7.47 -16.90 -1.39
CA TYR A 36 -7.61 -16.08 -0.19
C TYR A 36 -6.23 -15.73 0.39
N ARG A 37 -5.35 -16.72 0.51
CA ARG A 37 -4.00 -16.49 1.02
C ARG A 37 -3.20 -15.56 0.13
N TYR A 38 -3.34 -15.71 -1.19
CA TYR A 38 -2.66 -14.84 -2.13
C TYR A 38 -3.12 -13.39 -1.96
N LEU A 39 -4.42 -13.16 -1.89
CA LEU A 39 -4.98 -11.81 -1.77
C LEU A 39 -4.62 -11.16 -0.43
N THR A 40 -4.70 -11.91 0.66
CA THR A 40 -4.33 -11.36 1.97
C THR A 40 -2.84 -11.09 2.07
N GLY A 41 -2.00 -11.93 1.44
CA GLY A 41 -0.57 -11.69 1.36
C GLY A 41 -0.25 -10.44 0.55
N LYS A 42 -0.93 -10.26 -0.57
CA LYS A 42 -0.76 -9.07 -1.39
C LYS A 42 -1.16 -7.81 -0.63
N LEU A 43 -2.27 -7.87 0.12
CA LEU A 43 -2.71 -6.75 0.93
C LEU A 43 -1.69 -6.41 2.01
N ALA A 44 -1.15 -7.43 2.69
CA ALA A 44 -0.14 -7.22 3.72
C ALA A 44 1.12 -6.57 3.14
N ALA A 45 1.54 -7.01 1.95
CA ALA A 45 2.71 -6.43 1.27
C ALA A 45 2.47 -4.96 0.92
N LEU A 46 1.28 -4.63 0.43
CA LEU A 46 0.94 -3.24 0.09
C LEU A 46 0.92 -2.34 1.34
N LYS A 47 0.40 -2.85 2.45
CA LYS A 47 0.39 -2.11 3.71
C LYS A 47 1.81 -1.90 4.24
N GLN A 48 2.68 -2.89 4.08
CA GLN A 48 4.07 -2.76 4.47
C GLN A 48 4.78 -1.71 3.62
N GLU A 49 4.54 -1.71 2.30
CA GLU A 49 5.11 -0.71 1.40
C GLU A 49 4.65 0.70 1.79
N GLU A 50 3.39 0.85 2.13
CA GLU A 50 2.87 2.15 2.57
C GLU A 50 3.56 2.60 3.85
N GLN A 51 3.77 1.72 4.80
CA GLN A 51 4.44 2.02 6.06
C GLN A 51 5.89 2.43 5.82
N GLU A 52 6.60 1.68 4.98
CA GLU A 52 7.98 1.98 4.63
C GLU A 52 8.11 3.33 3.96
N LEU A 53 7.17 3.65 3.06
CA LEU A 53 7.16 4.94 2.38
C LEU A 53 6.93 6.09 3.37
N THR A 54 6.00 5.91 4.31
CA THR A 54 5.72 6.90 5.34
C THR A 54 6.94 7.13 6.22
N ASP A 55 7.61 6.05 6.62
CA ASP A 55 8.80 6.12 7.44
C ASP A 55 9.94 6.84 6.70
N LEU A 56 10.10 6.54 5.42
CA LEU A 56 11.13 7.18 4.60
C LEU A 56 10.88 8.67 4.46
N LEU A 57 9.63 9.07 4.22
CA LEU A 57 9.28 10.47 4.10
C LEU A 57 9.54 11.22 5.40
N ARG A 58 9.17 10.63 6.52
CA ARG A 58 9.43 11.22 7.84
C ARG A 58 10.92 11.39 8.08
N LYS A 59 11.71 10.39 7.74
CA LYS A 59 13.16 10.46 7.89
C LYS A 59 13.74 11.57 7.02
N THR A 60 13.28 11.69 5.79
CA THR A 60 13.73 12.73 4.88
C THR A 60 13.41 14.11 5.42
N GLU A 61 12.22 14.31 5.97
CA GLU A 61 11.84 15.59 6.57
C GLU A 61 12.72 15.94 7.76
N LEU A 62 13.05 14.95 8.58
CA LEU A 62 13.92 15.18 9.74
C LEU A 62 15.35 15.53 9.34
N GLU A 63 15.83 14.99 8.22
CA GLU A 63 17.18 15.26 7.74
C GLU A 63 17.30 16.60 7.02
N ASP A 64 16.18 17.17 6.62
CA ASP A 64 16.11 18.38 5.79
C ASP A 64 16.06 19.67 6.61
N ASP A 65 16.54 19.67 7.80
CA ASP A 65 16.59 20.87 8.64
C ASP A 65 17.65 21.88 8.18
#